data_e7b4aa41dd8f68cac3752fb6c5af0f26
#
_entry.id   e7b4aa41dd8f68cac3752fb6c5af0f26
#
_cell.length_a   1.000
_cell.length_b   1.000
_cell.length_c   1.000
_cell.angle_alpha   90.00
_cell.angle_beta   90.00
_cell.angle_gamma   90.00
#
_symmetry.space_group_name_H-M   'P 1'
#
loop_
_entity.id
_entity.type
_entity.pdbx_description
1 polymer ?
#
loop_
_entity_poly.entity_id
_entity_poly.type
_entity_poly.pdbx_seq_one_letter_code
_entity_poly.pdbx_strand_id
1 'polypeptide(L)'
;ALAQTYFAVQTRKQEITEKEYSQLTEDEKRFYQRNLTRKGNYSLNQVAKNAGVKNFDKFHNSGYQGLYNGETADDIAKRKGLRYREDILDNMGSEELAANLFRITQTESKLKKDHIHTEKEANKTHYKIGKNIRDVIKKNGGTMPEDLPTPEKSLKQLEKENKKTLKQ
;
A
#
# COMPACT_ATOMS: atom_id res chain seq x y z
N ALA A 1 -2.51 7.31 -14.01
CA ALA A 1 -2.24 8.73 -14.09
C ALA A 1 -2.36 9.42 -12.72
N LEU A 2 -3.47 9.23 -12.02
CA LEU A 2 -3.70 9.89 -10.72
C LEU A 2 -2.68 9.44 -9.66
N ALA A 3 -2.36 8.16 -9.61
CA ALA A 3 -1.38 7.60 -8.68
C ALA A 3 0.03 8.10 -8.99
N GLN A 4 0.40 8.20 -10.26
CA GLN A 4 1.70 8.68 -10.69
C GLN A 4 1.91 10.16 -10.37
N THR A 5 0.92 10.99 -10.64
CA THR A 5 0.95 12.42 -10.29
C THR A 5 1.04 12.62 -8.78
N TYR A 6 0.32 11.80 -8.03
CA TYR A 6 0.35 11.81 -6.57
C TYR A 6 1.76 11.50 -6.03
N PHE A 7 2.44 10.52 -6.59
CA PHE A 7 3.79 10.14 -6.16
C PHE A 7 4.84 11.20 -6.47
N ALA A 8 4.75 11.85 -7.61
CA ALA A 8 5.67 12.91 -8.00
C ALA A 8 5.65 14.09 -7.01
N VAL A 9 4.50 14.35 -6.37
CA VAL A 9 4.33 15.43 -5.40
C VAL A 9 4.85 15.08 -4.00
N GLN A 10 4.90 13.78 -3.63
CA GLN A 10 5.13 13.36 -2.25
C GLN A 10 6.59 13.16 -1.85
N THR A 11 7.53 13.04 -2.77
CA THR A 11 8.92 12.72 -2.44
C THR A 11 9.93 13.63 -3.12
N ARG A 12 10.34 14.69 -2.41
CA ARG A 12 11.35 15.64 -2.92
C ARG A 12 12.73 15.06 -3.18
N LYS A 13 13.12 13.96 -2.51
CA LYS A 13 14.44 13.34 -2.66
C LYS A 13 14.48 12.17 -3.64
N GLN A 14 13.31 11.71 -4.08
CA GLN A 14 13.17 10.56 -4.99
C GLN A 14 12.13 10.86 -6.07
N GLU A 15 11.92 12.15 -6.35
CA GLU A 15 11.00 12.55 -7.41
C GLU A 15 11.53 12.04 -8.74
N ILE A 16 10.76 11.15 -9.31
CA ILE A 16 10.89 10.83 -10.72
C ILE A 16 9.71 11.45 -11.44
N THR A 17 9.94 11.97 -12.63
CA THR A 17 8.86 12.50 -13.44
C THR A 17 7.93 11.38 -13.87
N GLU A 18 6.70 11.73 -14.24
CA GLU A 18 5.73 10.79 -14.80
C GLU A 18 6.32 10.03 -15.99
N LYS A 19 7.08 10.73 -16.83
CA LYS A 19 7.78 10.16 -17.99
C LYS A 19 8.82 9.11 -17.56
N GLU A 20 9.65 9.44 -16.58
CA GLU A 20 10.65 8.52 -16.05
C GLU A 20 10.00 7.29 -15.42
N TYR A 21 8.94 7.48 -14.63
CA TYR A 21 8.19 6.36 -14.04
C TYR A 21 7.60 5.44 -15.12
N SER A 22 7.00 6.02 -16.17
CA SER A 22 6.40 5.23 -17.25
C SER A 22 7.41 4.37 -18.01
N GLN A 23 8.70 4.74 -17.98
CA GLN A 23 9.78 4.01 -18.64
C GLN A 23 10.36 2.88 -17.77
N LEU A 24 10.02 2.81 -16.50
CA LEU A 24 10.46 1.72 -15.61
C LEU A 24 9.82 0.39 -16.01
N THR A 25 10.55 -0.69 -15.80
CA THR A 25 9.97 -2.04 -15.87
C THR A 25 8.96 -2.22 -14.75
N GLU A 26 8.10 -3.23 -14.85
CA GLU A 26 7.13 -3.54 -13.79
C GLU A 26 7.82 -3.82 -12.46
N ASP A 27 8.91 -4.58 -12.45
CA ASP A 27 9.66 -4.86 -11.22
C ASP A 27 10.30 -3.60 -10.62
N GLU A 28 10.85 -2.72 -11.46
CA GLU A 28 11.36 -1.42 -11.01
C GLU A 28 10.26 -0.55 -10.40
N LYS A 29 9.08 -0.52 -11.03
CA LYS A 29 7.90 0.15 -10.48
C LYS A 29 7.48 -0.44 -9.13
N ARG A 30 7.52 -1.77 -9.00
CA ARG A 30 7.20 -2.45 -7.74
C ARG A 30 8.15 -2.05 -6.63
N PHE A 31 9.46 -2.03 -6.88
CA PHE A 31 10.45 -1.58 -5.88
C PHE A 31 10.20 -0.14 -5.45
N TYR A 32 9.99 0.74 -6.42
CA TYR A 32 9.70 2.15 -6.16
C TYR A 32 8.44 2.31 -5.28
N GLN A 33 7.35 1.68 -5.68
CA GLN A 33 6.07 1.74 -4.97
C GLN A 33 6.13 1.10 -3.58
N ARG A 34 6.80 -0.05 -3.46
CA ARG A 34 6.96 -0.73 -2.17
C ARG A 34 7.72 0.14 -1.18
N ASN A 35 8.79 0.78 -1.61
CA ASN A 35 9.58 1.63 -0.74
C ASN A 35 8.78 2.85 -0.26
N LEU A 36 8.00 3.46 -1.14
CA LEU A 36 7.09 4.54 -0.76
C LEU A 36 6.00 4.07 0.20
N THR A 37 5.46 2.89 -0.04
CA THR A 37 4.41 2.30 0.82
C THR A 37 4.94 2.02 2.22
N ARG A 38 6.15 1.51 2.36
CA ARG A 38 6.79 1.30 3.66
C ARG A 38 7.00 2.60 4.42
N LYS A 39 7.47 3.64 3.74
CA LYS A 39 7.62 4.98 4.32
C LYS A 39 6.26 5.54 4.73
N GLY A 40 5.26 5.38 3.88
CA GLY A 40 3.89 5.80 4.16
C GLY A 40 3.31 5.10 5.38
N ASN A 41 3.51 3.79 5.50
CA ASN A 41 3.08 3.02 6.68
C ASN A 41 3.77 3.48 7.96
N TYR A 42 5.06 3.78 7.89
CA TYR A 42 5.78 4.32 9.05
C TYR A 42 5.16 5.64 9.50
N SER A 43 4.93 6.56 8.58
CA SER A 43 4.30 7.86 8.87
C SER A 43 2.88 7.69 9.42
N LEU A 44 2.09 6.81 8.78
CA LEU A 44 0.72 6.52 9.25
C LEU A 44 0.72 5.95 10.66
N ASN A 45 1.65 5.07 10.99
CA ASN A 45 1.76 4.48 12.33
C ASN A 45 2.00 5.55 13.41
N GLN A 46 2.83 6.56 13.11
CA GLN A 46 3.06 7.68 14.05
C GLN A 46 1.77 8.47 14.28
N VAL A 47 1.06 8.80 13.22
CA VAL A 47 -0.21 9.53 13.30
C VAL A 47 -1.28 8.71 14.01
N ALA A 48 -1.37 7.41 13.69
CA ALA A 48 -2.31 6.50 14.34
C ALA A 48 -2.04 6.36 15.85
N LYS A 49 -0.78 6.28 16.24
CA LYS A 49 -0.39 6.26 17.65
C LYS A 49 -0.88 7.52 18.36
N ASN A 50 -0.67 8.69 17.76
CA ASN A 50 -1.14 9.97 18.30
C ASN A 50 -2.67 10.06 18.34
N ALA A 51 -3.35 9.34 17.46
CA ALA A 51 -4.81 9.23 17.42
C ALA A 51 -5.37 8.18 18.40
N GLY A 52 -4.54 7.59 19.25
CA GLY A 52 -4.96 6.65 20.28
C GLY A 52 -4.97 5.18 19.88
N VAL A 53 -4.43 4.82 18.72
CA VAL A 53 -4.32 3.42 18.28
C VAL A 53 -3.27 2.70 19.13
N LYS A 54 -3.66 1.55 19.69
CA LYS A 54 -2.80 0.64 20.46
C LYS A 54 -2.58 -0.68 19.73
N ASN A 55 -3.62 -1.19 19.08
CA ASN A 55 -3.55 -2.42 18.29
C ASN A 55 -3.39 -2.07 16.81
N PHE A 56 -2.13 -2.01 16.35
CA PHE A 56 -1.80 -1.65 14.96
C PHE A 56 -2.25 -2.70 13.95
N ASP A 57 -2.23 -3.98 14.34
CA ASP A 57 -2.71 -5.05 13.44
C ASP A 57 -4.19 -4.86 13.11
N LYS A 58 -4.99 -4.56 14.12
CA LYS A 58 -6.41 -4.28 13.92
C LYS A 58 -6.64 -3.01 13.09
N PHE A 59 -5.84 -1.98 13.33
CA PHE A 59 -5.90 -0.73 12.57
C PHE A 59 -5.58 -0.96 11.09
N HIS A 60 -4.49 -1.67 10.78
CA HIS A 60 -4.12 -1.99 9.41
C HIS A 60 -5.14 -2.90 8.74
N ASN A 61 -5.65 -3.91 9.46
CA ASN A 61 -6.70 -4.78 8.95
C ASN A 61 -7.98 -4.01 8.59
N SER A 62 -8.34 -2.99 9.36
CA SER A 62 -9.48 -2.14 9.02
C SER A 62 -9.32 -1.50 7.64
N GLY A 63 -8.12 -1.00 7.34
CA GLY A 63 -7.80 -0.44 6.02
C GLY A 63 -7.85 -1.47 4.90
N TYR A 64 -7.27 -2.64 5.12
CA TYR A 64 -7.31 -3.73 4.16
C TYR A 64 -8.74 -4.19 3.89
N GLN A 65 -9.53 -4.38 4.93
CA GLN A 65 -10.93 -4.79 4.79
C GLN A 65 -11.74 -3.81 3.96
N GLY A 66 -11.51 -2.51 4.13
CA GLY A 66 -12.15 -1.49 3.30
C GLY A 66 -11.76 -1.61 1.83
N LEU A 67 -10.47 -1.71 1.54
CA LEU A 67 -9.93 -1.72 0.17
C LEU A 67 -10.16 -3.06 -0.54
N TYR A 68 -10.08 -4.18 0.18
CA TYR A 68 -10.13 -5.54 -0.36
C TYR A 68 -11.44 -6.28 -0.08
N ASN A 69 -12.52 -5.56 0.04
CA ASN A 69 -13.86 -6.14 0.20
C ASN A 69 -13.97 -7.11 1.40
N GLY A 70 -13.43 -6.72 2.54
CA GLY A 70 -13.52 -7.47 3.79
C GLY A 70 -12.31 -8.35 4.11
N GLU A 71 -11.33 -8.46 3.22
CA GLU A 71 -10.13 -9.25 3.47
C GLU A 71 -9.20 -8.56 4.48
N THR A 72 -8.73 -9.32 5.46
CA THR A 72 -7.62 -8.91 6.34
C THR A 72 -6.27 -9.14 5.65
N ALA A 73 -5.18 -8.69 6.28
CA ALA A 73 -3.82 -8.98 5.80
C ALA A 73 -3.58 -10.49 5.67
N ASP A 74 -4.05 -11.28 6.64
CA ASP A 74 -3.93 -12.74 6.61
C ASP A 74 -4.74 -13.35 5.45
N ASP A 75 -5.94 -12.84 5.19
CA ASP A 75 -6.77 -13.29 4.08
C ASP A 75 -6.09 -13.01 2.73
N ILE A 76 -5.49 -11.83 2.59
CA ILE A 76 -4.74 -11.44 1.38
C ILE A 76 -3.53 -12.37 1.20
N ALA A 77 -2.76 -12.61 2.26
CA ALA A 77 -1.61 -13.52 2.22
C ALA A 77 -2.03 -14.93 1.81
N LYS A 78 -3.12 -15.42 2.36
CA LYS A 78 -3.67 -16.75 2.06
C LYS A 78 -4.12 -16.84 0.60
N ARG A 79 -4.86 -15.84 0.12
CA ARG A 79 -5.31 -15.79 -1.29
C ARG A 79 -4.13 -15.76 -2.26
N LYS A 80 -3.05 -15.06 -1.91
CA LYS A 80 -1.82 -14.99 -2.71
C LYS A 80 -0.94 -16.24 -2.58
N GLY A 81 -1.30 -17.19 -1.71
CA GLY A 81 -0.51 -18.41 -1.50
C GLY A 81 0.82 -18.17 -0.80
N LEU A 82 0.91 -17.16 0.04
CA LEU A 82 2.16 -16.79 0.71
C LEU A 82 2.44 -17.71 1.90
N ARG A 83 3.73 -17.92 2.16
CA ARG A 83 4.21 -18.64 3.33
C ARG A 83 4.11 -17.75 4.57
N TYR A 84 4.20 -18.36 5.73
CA TYR A 84 4.26 -17.65 6.99
C TYR A 84 5.40 -16.60 6.99
N ARG A 85 5.09 -15.38 7.40
CA ARG A 85 5.99 -14.22 7.45
C ARG A 85 6.44 -13.65 6.11
N GLU A 86 5.92 -14.11 4.98
CA GLU A 86 6.14 -13.40 3.73
C GLU A 86 5.37 -12.07 3.73
N ASP A 87 6.04 -11.00 3.33
CA ASP A 87 5.44 -9.67 3.29
C ASP A 87 4.49 -9.54 2.12
N ILE A 88 3.23 -9.20 2.39
CA ILE A 88 2.23 -9.01 1.33
C ILE A 88 2.64 -7.90 0.36
N LEU A 89 3.33 -6.85 0.84
CA LEU A 89 3.80 -5.74 -0.02
C LEU A 89 4.84 -6.20 -1.04
N ASP A 90 5.68 -7.15 -0.67
CA ASP A 90 6.68 -7.75 -1.57
C ASP A 90 6.05 -8.62 -2.66
N ASN A 91 4.77 -8.94 -2.52
CA ASN A 91 4.01 -9.82 -3.41
C ASN A 91 2.87 -9.09 -4.12
N MET A 92 2.97 -7.78 -4.22
CA MET A 92 2.02 -6.93 -4.95
C MET A 92 2.64 -6.40 -6.24
N GLY A 93 1.82 -6.27 -7.27
CA GLY A 93 2.18 -5.51 -8.48
C GLY A 93 2.19 -4.00 -8.19
N SER A 94 2.72 -3.22 -9.13
CA SER A 94 2.83 -1.76 -8.97
C SER A 94 1.47 -1.09 -8.81
N GLU A 95 0.46 -1.53 -9.51
CA GLU A 95 -0.90 -0.99 -9.44
C GLU A 95 -1.54 -1.26 -8.07
N GLU A 96 -1.38 -2.45 -7.56
CA GLU A 96 -1.89 -2.81 -6.21
C GLU A 96 -1.19 -2.01 -5.12
N LEU A 97 0.14 -1.87 -5.21
CA LEU A 97 0.92 -1.04 -4.29
C LEU A 97 0.48 0.42 -4.32
N ALA A 98 0.22 0.97 -5.52
CA ALA A 98 -0.25 2.34 -5.68
C ALA A 98 -1.59 2.58 -4.98
N ALA A 99 -2.53 1.65 -5.11
CA ALA A 99 -3.83 1.73 -4.43
C ALA A 99 -3.66 1.72 -2.90
N ASN A 100 -2.78 0.86 -2.39
CA ASN A 100 -2.47 0.79 -0.96
C ASN A 100 -1.81 2.07 -0.45
N LEU A 101 -0.86 2.64 -1.18
CA LEU A 101 -0.22 3.88 -0.78
C LEU A 101 -1.23 5.03 -0.74
N PHE A 102 -2.14 5.10 -1.70
CA PHE A 102 -3.19 6.12 -1.71
C PHE A 102 -4.08 5.99 -0.46
N ARG A 103 -4.48 4.76 -0.10
CA ARG A 103 -5.22 4.49 1.13
C ARG A 103 -4.46 4.99 2.37
N ILE A 104 -3.18 4.66 2.46
CA ILE A 104 -2.31 5.01 3.60
C ILE A 104 -2.21 6.52 3.76
N THR A 105 -1.90 7.24 2.68
CA THR A 105 -1.70 8.69 2.74
C THR A 105 -2.99 9.45 2.98
N GLN A 106 -4.10 9.02 2.41
CA GLN A 106 -5.41 9.62 2.65
C GLN A 106 -5.89 9.39 4.09
N THR A 107 -5.61 8.22 4.65
CA THR A 107 -5.95 7.94 6.05
C THR A 107 -5.15 8.83 6.99
N GLU A 108 -3.84 8.95 6.78
CA GLU A 108 -2.99 9.83 7.56
C GLU A 108 -3.50 11.27 7.57
N SER A 109 -3.79 11.80 6.38
CA SER A 109 -4.32 13.15 6.21
C SER A 109 -5.65 13.33 6.96
N LYS A 110 -6.55 12.37 6.85
CA LYS A 110 -7.87 12.41 7.48
C LYS A 110 -7.78 12.35 9.02
N LEU A 111 -6.93 11.48 9.57
CA LEU A 111 -6.72 11.39 11.01
C LEU A 111 -6.25 12.73 11.60
N LYS A 112 -5.34 13.42 10.91
CA LYS A 112 -4.84 14.74 11.31
C LYS A 112 -5.92 15.81 11.20
N LYS A 113 -6.58 15.88 10.05
CA LYS A 113 -7.56 16.93 9.73
C LYS A 113 -8.77 16.89 10.67
N ASP A 114 -9.29 15.71 10.94
CA ASP A 114 -10.48 15.52 11.76
C ASP A 114 -10.18 15.41 13.25
N HIS A 115 -8.93 15.58 13.66
CA HIS A 115 -8.50 15.49 15.06
C HIS A 115 -9.00 14.22 15.75
N ILE A 116 -8.80 13.07 15.12
CA ILE A 116 -9.22 11.76 15.65
C ILE A 116 -8.38 11.42 16.90
N HIS A 117 -9.04 11.00 17.98
CA HIS A 117 -8.40 10.75 19.28
C HIS A 117 -8.69 9.37 19.87
N THR A 118 -9.50 8.54 19.23
CA THR A 118 -9.82 7.20 19.72
C THR A 118 -9.46 6.14 18.69
N GLU A 119 -9.04 4.98 19.18
CA GLU A 119 -8.74 3.83 18.35
C GLU A 119 -9.94 3.40 17.50
N LYS A 120 -11.12 3.39 18.09
CA LYS A 120 -12.37 3.04 17.40
C LYS A 120 -12.63 3.94 16.20
N GLU A 121 -12.49 5.24 16.37
CA GLU A 121 -12.68 6.21 15.29
C GLU A 121 -11.57 6.11 14.24
N ALA A 122 -10.32 5.88 14.67
CA ALA A 122 -9.20 5.69 13.76
C ALA A 122 -9.40 4.46 12.87
N ASN A 123 -9.82 3.34 13.45
CA ASN A 123 -10.13 2.11 12.71
C ASN A 123 -11.27 2.33 11.72
N LYS A 124 -12.34 2.99 12.16
CA LYS A 124 -13.49 3.32 11.31
C LYS A 124 -13.09 4.22 10.14
N THR A 125 -12.26 5.21 10.40
CA THR A 125 -11.75 6.13 9.36
C THR A 125 -10.91 5.36 8.34
N HIS A 126 -10.02 4.49 8.78
CA HIS A 126 -9.17 3.68 7.90
C HIS A 126 -10.00 2.77 7.00
N TYR A 127 -10.99 2.08 7.57
CA TYR A 127 -11.93 1.26 6.81
C TYR A 127 -12.67 2.07 5.75
N LYS A 128 -13.22 3.22 6.13
CA LYS A 128 -14.00 4.08 5.25
C LYS A 128 -13.16 4.64 4.10
N ILE A 129 -11.93 5.05 4.37
CA ILE A 129 -11.00 5.51 3.32
C ILE A 129 -10.72 4.37 2.33
N GLY A 130 -10.42 3.18 2.83
CA GLY A 130 -10.20 2.01 1.97
C GLY A 130 -11.40 1.73 1.07
N LYS A 131 -12.59 1.74 1.65
CA LYS A 131 -13.84 1.53 0.91
C LYS A 131 -14.10 2.61 -0.13
N ASN A 132 -13.84 3.87 0.20
CA ASN A 132 -14.03 4.97 -0.74
C ASN A 132 -13.09 4.86 -1.95
N ILE A 133 -11.85 4.46 -1.73
CA ILE A 133 -10.88 4.22 -2.81
C ILE A 133 -11.36 3.05 -3.68
N ARG A 134 -11.81 1.98 -3.07
CA ARG A 134 -12.42 0.84 -3.78
C ARG A 134 -13.58 1.29 -4.68
N ASP A 135 -14.46 2.13 -4.17
CA ASP A 135 -15.61 2.65 -4.93
C ASP A 135 -15.15 3.49 -6.13
N VAL A 136 -14.10 4.28 -5.99
CA VAL A 136 -13.51 5.06 -7.10
C VAL A 136 -12.94 4.14 -8.16
N ILE A 137 -12.21 3.10 -7.79
CA ILE A 137 -11.68 2.09 -8.73
C ILE A 137 -12.82 1.46 -9.51
N LYS A 138 -13.88 1.06 -8.83
CA LYS A 138 -15.07 0.46 -9.44
C LYS A 138 -15.75 1.40 -10.43
N LYS A 139 -15.95 2.67 -10.05
CA LYS A 139 -16.55 3.69 -10.93
C LYS A 139 -15.73 3.93 -12.19
N ASN A 140 -14.42 3.86 -12.08
CA ASN A 140 -13.50 4.04 -13.22
C ASN A 140 -13.41 2.80 -14.11
N GLY A 141 -14.11 1.70 -13.78
CA GLY A 141 -14.03 0.45 -14.52
C GLY A 141 -12.70 -0.28 -14.32
N GLY A 142 -11.96 0.05 -13.25
CA GLY A 142 -10.68 -0.57 -12.93
C GLY A 142 -10.83 -1.97 -12.35
N THR A 143 -9.71 -2.69 -12.27
CA THR A 143 -9.64 -4.01 -11.64
C THR A 143 -9.58 -3.85 -10.13
N MET A 144 -10.42 -4.59 -9.41
CA MET A 144 -10.43 -4.56 -7.95
C MET A 144 -9.11 -5.09 -7.39
N PRO A 145 -8.63 -4.57 -6.25
CA PRO A 145 -7.34 -4.99 -5.68
C PRO A 145 -7.19 -6.51 -5.51
N GLU A 146 -8.23 -7.19 -5.08
CA GLU A 146 -8.22 -8.64 -4.90
C GLU A 146 -8.13 -9.44 -6.20
N ASP A 147 -8.48 -8.81 -7.32
CA ASP A 147 -8.47 -9.44 -8.64
C ASP A 147 -7.19 -9.13 -9.43
N LEU A 148 -6.32 -8.26 -8.91
CA LEU A 148 -5.03 -7.98 -9.53
C LEU A 148 -4.09 -9.18 -9.41
N PRO A 149 -3.28 -9.46 -10.44
CA PRO A 149 -2.41 -10.62 -10.42
C PRO A 149 -1.32 -10.52 -9.36
N THR A 150 -1.01 -11.64 -8.70
CA THR A 150 0.15 -11.74 -7.84
C THR A 150 1.39 -11.97 -8.69
N PRO A 151 2.44 -11.17 -8.55
CA PRO A 151 3.68 -11.38 -9.30
C PRO A 151 4.29 -12.76 -9.03
N GLU A 152 4.96 -13.32 -10.02
CA GLU A 152 5.58 -14.64 -9.93
C GLU A 152 6.67 -14.71 -8.86
N LYS A 153 7.47 -13.63 -8.75
CA LYS A 153 8.54 -13.51 -7.77
C LYS A 153 8.28 -12.37 -6.80
N SER A 154 8.55 -12.61 -5.51
CA SER A 154 8.52 -11.55 -4.52
C SER A 154 9.69 -10.59 -4.70
N LEU A 155 9.55 -9.35 -4.23
CA LEU A 155 10.64 -8.37 -4.27
C LEU A 155 11.84 -8.84 -3.46
N LYS A 156 11.60 -9.51 -2.34
CA LYS A 156 12.67 -10.11 -1.52
C LYS A 156 13.47 -11.16 -2.32
N GLN A 157 12.80 -11.97 -3.10
CA GLN A 157 13.43 -12.97 -3.97
C GLN A 157 14.26 -12.30 -5.07
N LEU A 158 13.73 -11.25 -5.70
CA LEU A 158 14.45 -10.46 -6.71
C LEU A 158 15.70 -9.80 -6.12
N GLU A 159 15.62 -9.26 -4.91
CA GLU A 159 16.78 -8.70 -4.21
C GLU A 159 17.87 -9.74 -3.98
N LYS A 160 17.52 -10.97 -3.58
CA LYS A 160 18.47 -12.07 -3.39
C LYS A 160 19.15 -12.47 -4.69
N GLU A 161 18.40 -12.56 -5.78
CA GLU A 161 18.94 -12.88 -7.10
C GLU A 161 19.92 -11.81 -7.59
N ASN A 162 19.58 -10.53 -7.42
CA ASN A 162 20.46 -9.42 -7.78
C ASN A 162 21.77 -9.40 -6.97
N LYS A 163 21.71 -9.70 -5.68
CA LYS A 163 22.91 -9.79 -4.83
C LYS A 163 23.84 -10.93 -5.26
N LYS A 164 23.29 -12.06 -5.69
CA LYS A 164 24.08 -13.19 -6.22
C LYS A 164 24.77 -12.80 -7.52
N THR A 165 24.10 -12.10 -8.41
CA THR A 165 24.67 -11.63 -9.68
C THR A 165 25.80 -10.64 -9.47
N LEU A 166 25.70 -9.74 -8.48
CA LEU A 166 26.75 -8.77 -8.16
C LEU A 166 27.99 -9.38 -7.50
N LYS A 167 27.88 -10.59 -6.93
CA LYS A 167 29.00 -11.31 -6.31
C LYS A 167 29.76 -12.23 -7.27
N GLN A 168 29.25 -12.39 -8.47
CA GLN A 168 29.91 -13.12 -9.57
C GLN A 168 30.70 -12.17 -10.44
#